data_29273a88d778f0d87365b5d8e2954e80
#
_entry.id   29273a88d778f0d87365b5d8e2954e80
#
_cell.length_a   1.000
_cell.length_b   1.000
_cell.length_c   1.000
_cell.angle_alpha   90.00
_cell.angle_beta   90.00
_cell.angle_gamma   90.00
#
_symmetry.space_group_name_H-M   'P 1'
#
loop_
_entity.id
_entity.type
_entity.pdbx_description
1 polymer ?
#
loop_
_entity_poly.entity_id
_entity_poly.type
_entity_poly.pdbx_seq_one_letter_code
_entity_poly.pdbx_strand_id
1 'polypeptide(L)'
;MSNTNVSFTLTASDKTQAAFASVGNGLGQLKSKSESLFSAFSGGIAGGLATGLLGAGFTAAITGAIDSLDKLNDASERLGISVEDLSALNFAGKMNGVEFDDMTAALAKLSSKMQDAAAGGKESGALFADMGIKVTDASGKLKSADAVFAEMAEQFSQFEDGAGKTALAVDAFGKSGAKMVPILNGGAAGLKAMREEAASLGGIID
;
A
#
# COMPACT_ATOMS: atom_id res chain seq x y z
N MET A 1 31.20 44.80 56.65
CA MET A 1 30.74 44.43 55.33
C MET A 1 30.49 42.91 55.35
N SER A 2 29.22 42.48 55.43
CA SER A 2 28.84 41.05 55.51
C SER A 2 28.75 40.48 54.10
N ASN A 3 29.61 39.51 53.77
CA ASN A 3 29.53 38.75 52.53
C ASN A 3 28.48 37.66 52.67
N THR A 4 27.33 37.81 52.00
CA THR A 4 26.29 36.81 51.93
C THR A 4 26.56 35.96 50.69
N ASN A 5 27.11 34.74 50.89
CA ASN A 5 27.22 33.76 49.83
C ASN A 5 25.86 33.04 49.64
N VAL A 6 25.25 33.24 48.48
CA VAL A 6 24.04 32.49 48.08
C VAL A 6 24.50 31.36 47.16
N SER A 7 24.33 30.10 47.61
CA SER A 7 24.62 28.91 46.79
C SER A 7 23.32 28.35 46.23
N PHE A 8 23.23 28.20 44.90
CA PHE A 8 22.14 27.54 44.25
C PHE A 8 22.58 26.10 43.86
N THR A 9 21.86 25.13 44.36
CA THR A 9 22.07 23.72 43.93
C THR A 9 21.03 23.38 42.89
N LEU A 10 21.45 23.17 41.64
CA LEU A 10 20.59 22.70 40.55
C LEU A 10 20.66 21.19 40.47
N THR A 11 19.60 20.51 40.85
CA THR A 11 19.50 19.04 40.73
C THR A 11 18.71 18.72 39.48
N ALA A 12 19.39 18.30 38.40
CA ALA A 12 18.78 17.79 37.21
C ALA A 12 18.55 16.28 37.37
N SER A 13 17.30 15.84 37.35
CA SER A 13 16.94 14.43 37.33
C SER A 13 16.66 14.01 35.88
N ASP A 14 17.56 13.24 35.29
CA ASP A 14 17.36 12.68 33.95
C ASP A 14 16.43 11.46 34.03
N LYS A 15 15.18 11.64 33.55
CA LYS A 15 14.16 10.57 33.45
C LYS A 15 14.11 9.93 32.07
N THR A 16 14.99 10.33 31.13
CA THR A 16 14.98 9.80 29.75
C THR A 16 15.46 8.38 29.68
N GLN A 17 16.34 7.94 30.59
CA GLN A 17 16.86 6.57 30.62
C GLN A 17 15.78 5.51 30.77
N ALA A 18 14.75 5.76 31.59
CA ALA A 18 13.61 4.86 31.75
C ALA A 18 12.75 4.78 30.48
N ALA A 19 12.58 5.90 29.78
CA ALA A 19 11.85 5.97 28.51
C ALA A 19 12.61 5.21 27.39
N PHE A 20 13.93 5.39 27.29
CA PHE A 20 14.76 4.67 26.32
C PHE A 20 14.83 3.15 26.65
N ALA A 21 14.88 2.75 27.91
CA ALA A 21 14.80 1.35 28.29
C ALA A 21 13.46 0.72 27.94
N SER A 22 12.35 1.45 28.09
CA SER A 22 11.01 1.00 27.68
C SER A 22 10.91 0.79 26.17
N VAL A 23 11.41 1.74 25.38
CA VAL A 23 11.46 1.63 23.91
C VAL A 23 12.38 0.49 23.47
N GLY A 24 13.56 0.34 24.09
CA GLY A 24 14.50 -0.76 23.83
C GLY A 24 13.88 -2.13 24.12
N ASN A 25 13.13 -2.26 25.23
CA ASN A 25 12.41 -3.49 25.56
C ASN A 25 11.26 -3.77 24.58
N GLY A 26 10.55 -2.74 24.14
CA GLY A 26 9.50 -2.86 23.11
C GLY A 26 10.05 -3.32 21.76
N LEU A 27 11.18 -2.76 21.35
CA LEU A 27 11.89 -3.18 20.12
C LEU A 27 12.49 -4.60 20.26
N GLY A 28 13.00 -4.96 21.42
CA GLY A 28 13.48 -6.31 21.70
C GLY A 28 12.36 -7.36 21.64
N GLN A 29 11.18 -7.06 22.17
CA GLN A 29 10.01 -7.93 22.07
C GLN A 29 9.48 -8.02 20.63
N LEU A 30 9.52 -6.93 19.86
CA LEU A 30 9.14 -6.94 18.45
C LEU A 30 10.11 -7.80 17.64
N LYS A 31 11.42 -7.66 17.88
CA LYS A 31 12.46 -8.47 17.23
C LYS A 31 12.30 -9.96 17.57
N SER A 32 12.11 -10.34 18.84
CA SER A 32 11.95 -11.74 19.25
C SER A 32 10.63 -12.34 18.71
N LYS A 33 9.54 -11.56 18.63
CA LYS A 33 8.31 -12.00 17.97
C LYS A 33 8.50 -12.17 16.45
N SER A 34 9.21 -11.28 15.81
CA SER A 34 9.57 -11.36 14.39
C SER A 34 10.45 -12.59 14.11
N GLU A 35 11.48 -12.84 14.92
CA GLU A 35 12.35 -14.02 14.78
C GLU A 35 11.62 -15.33 15.08
N SER A 36 10.72 -15.36 16.07
CA SER A 36 9.90 -16.55 16.35
C SER A 36 8.85 -16.81 15.28
N LEU A 37 8.28 -15.77 14.68
CA LEU A 37 7.39 -15.88 13.52
C LEU A 37 8.16 -16.35 12.29
N PHE A 38 9.34 -15.80 12.04
CA PHE A 38 10.21 -16.21 10.93
C PHE A 38 10.72 -17.66 11.09
N SER A 39 11.12 -18.09 12.29
CA SER A 39 11.54 -19.48 12.54
C SER A 39 10.38 -20.47 12.47
N ALA A 40 9.18 -20.08 12.91
CA ALA A 40 7.98 -20.90 12.76
C ALA A 40 7.58 -21.02 11.28
N PHE A 41 7.79 -19.96 10.50
CA PHE A 41 7.55 -19.94 9.05
C PHE A 41 8.56 -20.80 8.29
N SER A 42 9.86 -20.65 8.56
CA SER A 42 10.93 -21.42 7.88
C SER A 42 10.93 -22.89 8.25
N GLY A 43 10.51 -23.25 9.48
CA GLY A 43 10.40 -24.65 9.94
C GLY A 43 9.14 -25.37 9.44
N GLY A 44 8.08 -24.64 9.15
CA GLY A 44 6.78 -25.20 8.74
C GLY A 44 6.67 -25.62 7.28
N ILE A 45 7.48 -25.05 6.39
CA ILE A 45 7.45 -25.38 4.95
C ILE A 45 8.16 -26.72 4.66
N ALA A 46 9.12 -27.15 5.51
CA ALA A 46 9.86 -28.38 5.33
C ALA A 46 9.17 -29.64 5.88
N GLY A 47 8.11 -29.50 6.67
CA GLY A 47 7.41 -30.63 7.31
C GLY A 47 5.90 -30.48 7.17
N GLY A 48 5.34 -31.11 6.14
CA GLY A 48 3.91 -31.06 5.84
C GLY A 48 3.01 -31.36 7.05
N LEU A 49 1.93 -30.57 7.16
CA LEU A 49 0.69 -30.90 7.89
C LEU A 49 0.65 -30.80 9.43
N ALA A 50 1.50 -30.06 10.08
CA ALA A 50 1.32 -29.81 11.52
C ALA A 50 0.98 -28.36 11.86
N THR A 51 0.11 -27.70 11.11
CA THR A 51 -0.03 -26.24 11.24
C THR A 51 -1.45 -25.71 11.11
N GLY A 52 -2.36 -26.27 11.85
CA GLY A 52 -3.71 -25.68 11.96
C GLY A 52 -3.78 -24.31 12.65
N LEU A 53 -2.70 -23.75 13.20
CA LEU A 53 -2.79 -22.56 14.06
C LEU A 53 -1.95 -21.35 13.62
N LEU A 54 -0.86 -21.53 12.87
CA LEU A 54 -0.02 -20.41 12.45
C LEU A 54 -0.25 -20.02 10.98
N GLY A 55 -0.51 -21.00 10.10
CA GLY A 55 -0.96 -20.75 8.73
C GLY A 55 -2.33 -20.09 8.69
N ALA A 56 -3.26 -20.53 9.54
CA ALA A 56 -4.59 -19.95 9.64
C ALA A 56 -4.58 -18.50 10.18
N GLY A 57 -3.64 -18.14 11.03
CA GLY A 57 -3.54 -16.76 11.56
C GLY A 57 -3.00 -15.77 10.53
N PHE A 58 -2.03 -16.19 9.72
CA PHE A 58 -1.44 -15.32 8.70
C PHE A 58 -2.30 -15.27 7.43
N THR A 59 -2.80 -16.41 6.96
CA THR A 59 -3.80 -16.44 5.88
C THR A 59 -5.10 -15.78 6.31
N ALA A 60 -5.55 -15.90 7.57
CA ALA A 60 -6.69 -15.15 8.07
C ALA A 60 -6.42 -13.63 8.20
N ALA A 61 -5.19 -13.21 8.45
CA ALA A 61 -4.84 -11.78 8.40
C ALA A 61 -4.83 -11.25 6.96
N ILE A 62 -4.41 -12.06 5.97
CA ILE A 62 -4.45 -11.70 4.55
C ILE A 62 -5.83 -11.95 3.95
N THR A 63 -6.50 -13.05 4.25
CA THR A 63 -7.87 -13.34 3.79
C THR A 63 -8.95 -12.60 4.59
N GLY A 64 -8.71 -12.27 5.86
CA GLY A 64 -9.53 -11.30 6.59
C GLY A 64 -9.39 -9.89 6.05
N ALA A 65 -8.41 -9.69 5.16
CA ALA A 65 -8.23 -8.49 4.36
C ALA A 65 -9.17 -8.41 3.16
N ILE A 66 -9.61 -9.54 2.66
CA ILE A 66 -10.61 -9.66 1.60
C ILE A 66 -11.74 -10.45 2.26
N ASP A 67 -12.86 -9.79 2.53
CA ASP A 67 -13.99 -10.38 3.25
C ASP A 67 -14.51 -11.69 2.64
N SER A 68 -14.13 -11.98 1.40
CA SER A 68 -14.29 -13.27 0.74
C SER A 68 -13.52 -13.32 -0.59
N LEU A 69 -13.11 -14.50 -1.01
CA LEU A 69 -12.56 -14.76 -2.35
C LEU A 69 -13.58 -14.37 -3.44
N ASP A 70 -14.88 -14.47 -3.14
CA ASP A 70 -15.95 -14.08 -4.05
C ASP A 70 -15.87 -12.58 -4.38
N LYS A 71 -15.65 -11.70 -3.40
CA LYS A 71 -15.49 -10.26 -3.65
C LYS A 71 -14.27 -9.95 -4.52
N LEU A 72 -13.18 -10.70 -4.35
CA LEU A 72 -11.99 -10.52 -5.17
C LEU A 72 -12.25 -10.94 -6.61
N ASN A 73 -12.90 -12.10 -6.81
CA ASN A 73 -13.31 -12.58 -8.13
C ASN A 73 -14.27 -11.61 -8.81
N ASP A 74 -15.32 -11.18 -8.13
CA ASP A 74 -16.29 -10.22 -8.66
C ASP A 74 -15.64 -8.91 -9.06
N ALA A 75 -14.69 -8.41 -8.26
CA ALA A 75 -13.96 -7.20 -8.57
C ALA A 75 -13.00 -7.40 -9.75
N SER A 76 -12.32 -8.55 -9.84
CA SER A 76 -11.46 -8.95 -10.94
C SER A 76 -12.20 -8.94 -12.27
N GLU A 77 -13.33 -9.63 -12.34
CA GLU A 77 -14.19 -9.67 -13.54
C GLU A 77 -14.70 -8.29 -13.93
N ARG A 78 -15.19 -7.53 -12.95
CA ARG A 78 -15.73 -6.18 -13.19
C ARG A 78 -14.70 -5.19 -13.68
N LEU A 79 -13.46 -5.29 -13.18
CA LEU A 79 -12.37 -4.36 -13.49
C LEU A 79 -11.55 -4.81 -14.70
N GLY A 80 -11.65 -6.09 -15.10
CA GLY A 80 -10.81 -6.68 -16.14
C GLY A 80 -9.33 -6.77 -15.71
N ILE A 81 -9.10 -6.92 -14.41
CA ILE A 81 -7.77 -7.09 -13.79
C ILE A 81 -7.69 -8.53 -13.30
N SER A 82 -6.54 -9.20 -13.47
CA SER A 82 -6.39 -10.56 -12.94
C SER A 82 -6.56 -10.60 -11.42
N VAL A 83 -7.02 -11.73 -10.88
CA VAL A 83 -7.14 -11.94 -9.42
C VAL A 83 -5.79 -11.74 -8.75
N GLU A 84 -4.72 -12.21 -9.40
CA GLU A 84 -3.35 -12.07 -8.95
C GLU A 84 -2.93 -10.60 -8.84
N ASP A 85 -3.15 -9.79 -9.88
CA ASP A 85 -2.80 -8.36 -9.90
C ASP A 85 -3.64 -7.57 -8.89
N LEU A 86 -4.93 -7.89 -8.78
CA LEU A 86 -5.83 -7.24 -7.82
C LEU A 86 -5.47 -7.61 -6.38
N SER A 87 -5.04 -8.86 -6.12
CA SER A 87 -4.51 -9.28 -4.80
C SER A 87 -3.27 -8.49 -4.43
N ALA A 88 -2.34 -8.33 -5.36
CA ALA A 88 -1.11 -7.57 -5.14
C ALA A 88 -1.40 -6.09 -4.86
N LEU A 89 -2.32 -5.48 -5.61
CA LEU A 89 -2.78 -4.11 -5.37
C LEU A 89 -3.48 -3.96 -4.02
N ASN A 90 -4.31 -4.94 -3.63
CA ASN A 90 -4.97 -4.95 -2.32
C ASN A 90 -3.95 -5.04 -1.18
N PHE A 91 -2.92 -5.88 -1.33
CA PHE A 91 -1.82 -5.94 -0.36
C PHE A 91 -1.12 -4.59 -0.24
N ALA A 92 -0.76 -3.97 -1.38
CA ALA A 92 -0.17 -2.63 -1.40
C ALA A 92 -1.09 -1.59 -0.74
N GLY A 93 -2.40 -1.67 -1.01
CA GLY A 93 -3.42 -0.83 -0.38
C GLY A 93 -3.39 -0.94 1.13
N LYS A 94 -3.47 -2.14 1.66
CA LYS A 94 -3.46 -2.39 3.11
C LYS A 94 -2.20 -1.92 3.81
N MET A 95 -1.04 -2.12 3.20
CA MET A 95 0.23 -1.62 3.73
C MET A 95 0.24 -0.08 3.83
N ASN A 96 -0.57 0.60 3.03
CA ASN A 96 -0.72 2.05 2.99
C ASN A 96 -2.04 2.56 3.62
N GLY A 97 -2.80 1.70 4.32
CA GLY A 97 -4.04 2.06 4.99
C GLY A 97 -5.23 2.30 4.06
N VAL A 98 -5.21 1.71 2.85
CA VAL A 98 -6.30 1.77 1.88
C VAL A 98 -7.11 0.49 1.96
N GLU A 99 -8.42 0.62 2.17
CA GLU A 99 -9.34 -0.49 2.21
C GLU A 99 -9.62 -1.04 0.78
N PHE A 100 -10.00 -2.33 0.69
CA PHE A 100 -10.27 -2.98 -0.58
C PHE A 100 -11.36 -2.27 -1.41
N ASP A 101 -12.43 -1.82 -0.75
CA ASP A 101 -13.53 -1.12 -1.41
C ASP A 101 -13.08 0.25 -1.99
N ASP A 102 -12.20 0.97 -1.28
CA ASP A 102 -11.62 2.22 -1.79
C ASP A 102 -10.70 1.97 -2.98
N MET A 103 -9.89 0.91 -2.94
CA MET A 103 -9.02 0.49 -4.03
C MET A 103 -9.83 0.14 -5.28
N THR A 104 -10.82 -0.74 -5.14
CA THR A 104 -11.66 -1.17 -6.27
C THR A 104 -12.49 -0.02 -6.83
N ALA A 105 -12.98 0.89 -5.99
CA ALA A 105 -13.69 2.10 -6.44
C ALA A 105 -12.76 3.04 -7.23
N ALA A 106 -11.52 3.22 -6.78
CA ALA A 106 -10.50 4.02 -7.47
C ALA A 106 -10.16 3.42 -8.84
N LEU A 107 -9.93 2.10 -8.92
CA LEU A 107 -9.64 1.39 -10.17
C LEU A 107 -10.84 1.42 -11.14
N ALA A 108 -12.07 1.29 -10.63
CA ALA A 108 -13.28 1.42 -11.45
C ALA A 108 -13.41 2.82 -12.06
N LYS A 109 -13.11 3.86 -11.27
CA LYS A 109 -13.12 5.25 -11.77
C LYS A 109 -12.03 5.46 -12.80
N LEU A 110 -10.82 4.96 -12.55
CA LEU A 110 -9.72 4.99 -13.52
C LEU A 110 -10.13 4.31 -14.84
N SER A 111 -10.67 3.09 -14.77
CA SER A 111 -11.14 2.35 -15.95
C SER A 111 -12.18 3.15 -16.75
N SER A 112 -13.14 3.79 -16.06
CA SER A 112 -14.14 4.65 -16.70
C SER A 112 -13.50 5.86 -17.41
N LYS A 113 -12.53 6.52 -16.78
CA LYS A 113 -11.81 7.64 -17.40
C LYS A 113 -10.93 7.20 -18.58
N MET A 114 -10.32 6.02 -18.49
CA MET A 114 -9.56 5.43 -19.61
C MET A 114 -10.47 5.16 -20.82
N GLN A 115 -11.66 4.60 -20.58
CA GLN A 115 -12.66 4.39 -21.67
C GLN A 115 -13.10 5.69 -22.29
N ASP A 116 -13.40 6.70 -21.46
CA ASP A 116 -13.80 8.02 -21.95
C ASP A 116 -12.67 8.68 -22.77
N ALA A 117 -11.43 8.61 -22.30
CA ALA A 117 -10.27 9.12 -23.03
C ALA A 117 -10.06 8.39 -24.38
N ALA A 118 -10.20 7.06 -24.40
CA ALA A 118 -10.10 6.27 -25.62
C ALA A 118 -11.23 6.59 -26.64
N ALA A 119 -12.41 6.97 -26.12
CA ALA A 119 -13.54 7.43 -26.94
C ALA A 119 -13.44 8.90 -27.39
N GLY A 120 -12.36 9.61 -27.05
CA GLY A 120 -12.14 11.01 -27.42
C GLY A 120 -12.68 12.03 -26.43
N GLY A 121 -13.01 11.63 -25.20
CA GLY A 121 -13.41 12.53 -24.12
C GLY A 121 -12.31 13.54 -23.80
N LYS A 122 -12.62 14.84 -23.86
CA LYS A 122 -11.60 15.90 -23.77
C LYS A 122 -10.95 15.99 -22.39
N GLU A 123 -11.74 15.93 -21.31
CA GLU A 123 -11.23 16.02 -19.94
C GLU A 123 -10.34 14.82 -19.58
N SER A 124 -10.86 13.61 -19.82
CA SER A 124 -10.10 12.38 -19.53
C SER A 124 -8.89 12.25 -20.44
N GLY A 125 -9.01 12.66 -21.72
CA GLY A 125 -7.89 12.69 -22.64
C GLY A 125 -6.78 13.65 -22.20
N ALA A 126 -7.14 14.85 -21.73
CA ALA A 126 -6.18 15.82 -21.20
C ALA A 126 -5.47 15.29 -19.95
N LEU A 127 -6.21 14.68 -19.00
CA LEU A 127 -5.65 14.09 -17.78
C LEU A 127 -4.49 13.11 -18.09
N PHE A 128 -4.70 12.18 -19.03
CA PHE A 128 -3.67 11.21 -19.38
C PHE A 128 -2.57 11.81 -20.26
N ALA A 129 -2.90 12.74 -21.17
CA ALA A 129 -1.94 13.42 -22.01
C ALA A 129 -0.95 14.29 -21.21
N ASP A 130 -1.44 15.01 -20.21
CA ASP A 130 -0.62 15.85 -19.31
C ASP A 130 0.39 15.01 -18.50
N MET A 131 0.04 13.75 -18.22
CA MET A 131 0.95 12.78 -17.58
C MET A 131 1.78 11.97 -18.58
N GLY A 132 1.63 12.19 -19.90
CA GLY A 132 2.33 11.44 -20.94
C GLY A 132 1.88 9.97 -21.04
N ILE A 133 0.71 9.62 -20.51
CA ILE A 133 0.20 8.25 -20.45
C ILE A 133 -0.73 7.98 -21.64
N LYS A 134 -0.48 6.86 -22.33
CA LYS A 134 -1.40 6.37 -23.36
C LYS A 134 -2.28 5.27 -22.75
N VAL A 135 -3.59 5.46 -22.81
CA VAL A 135 -4.57 4.48 -22.29
C VAL A 135 -4.77 3.27 -23.22
N THR A 136 -4.25 3.34 -24.45
CA THR A 136 -4.28 2.24 -25.42
C THR A 136 -2.87 1.71 -25.70
N ASP A 137 -2.78 0.45 -26.07
CA ASP A 137 -1.55 -0.17 -26.55
C ASP A 137 -1.24 0.17 -28.03
N ALA A 138 -0.16 -0.38 -28.56
CA ALA A 138 0.25 -0.15 -29.95
C ALA A 138 -0.75 -0.66 -30.99
N SER A 139 -1.65 -1.58 -30.64
CA SER A 139 -2.73 -2.09 -31.49
C SER A 139 -4.01 -1.26 -31.42
N GLY A 140 -4.04 -0.25 -30.55
CA GLY A 140 -5.23 0.59 -30.28
C GLY A 140 -6.19 -0.02 -29.26
N LYS A 141 -5.86 -1.17 -28.65
CA LYS A 141 -6.65 -1.80 -27.60
C LYS A 141 -6.45 -1.06 -26.29
N LEU A 142 -7.52 -0.90 -25.50
CA LEU A 142 -7.46 -0.34 -24.15
C LEU A 142 -6.54 -1.20 -23.28
N LYS A 143 -5.61 -0.56 -22.57
CA LYS A 143 -4.77 -1.21 -21.57
C LYS A 143 -5.61 -1.64 -20.36
N SER A 144 -5.11 -2.56 -19.54
CA SER A 144 -5.72 -2.88 -18.25
C SER A 144 -5.54 -1.73 -17.25
N ALA A 145 -6.47 -1.62 -16.30
CA ALA A 145 -6.46 -0.50 -15.35
C ALA A 145 -5.27 -0.59 -14.38
N ASP A 146 -4.80 -1.79 -14.02
CA ASP A 146 -3.59 -2.00 -13.22
C ASP A 146 -2.32 -1.54 -13.92
N ALA A 147 -2.20 -1.80 -15.23
CA ALA A 147 -1.07 -1.32 -16.03
C ALA A 147 -1.03 0.21 -16.10
N VAL A 148 -2.17 0.87 -16.36
CA VAL A 148 -2.25 2.33 -16.36
C VAL A 148 -2.06 2.90 -14.95
N PHE A 149 -2.55 2.21 -13.91
CA PHE A 149 -2.30 2.59 -12.51
C PHE A 149 -0.80 2.60 -12.17
N ALA A 150 -0.05 1.60 -12.63
CA ALA A 150 1.41 1.56 -12.44
C ALA A 150 2.13 2.69 -13.20
N GLU A 151 1.72 3.00 -14.44
CA GLU A 151 2.25 4.15 -15.19
C GLU A 151 1.93 5.47 -14.48
N MET A 152 0.72 5.62 -13.93
CA MET A 152 0.33 6.78 -13.14
C MET A 152 1.15 6.90 -11.85
N ALA A 153 1.39 5.79 -11.15
CA ALA A 153 2.20 5.79 -9.95
C ALA A 153 3.61 6.33 -10.23
N GLU A 154 4.21 5.95 -11.36
CA GLU A 154 5.52 6.47 -11.78
C GLU A 154 5.49 7.99 -11.95
N GLN A 155 4.46 8.53 -12.62
CA GLN A 155 4.32 9.97 -12.79
C GLN A 155 4.05 10.68 -11.45
N PHE A 156 3.14 10.12 -10.63
CA PHE A 156 2.81 10.68 -9.33
C PHE A 156 4.01 10.75 -8.38
N SER A 157 4.92 9.78 -8.45
CA SER A 157 6.13 9.78 -7.61
C SER A 157 7.03 10.99 -7.86
N GLN A 158 6.94 11.62 -9.04
CA GLN A 158 7.74 12.78 -9.44
C GLN A 158 7.10 14.11 -9.05
N PHE A 159 5.81 14.13 -8.69
CA PHE A 159 5.15 15.36 -8.24
C PHE A 159 5.43 15.63 -6.76
N GLU A 160 5.60 16.91 -6.41
CA GLU A 160 5.68 17.33 -5.02
C GLU A 160 4.38 17.04 -4.27
N ASP A 161 4.50 16.60 -3.02
CA ASP A 161 3.34 16.37 -2.17
C ASP A 161 2.61 17.69 -1.87
N GLY A 162 1.28 17.62 -1.89
CA GLY A 162 0.47 18.81 -1.64
C GLY A 162 -0.92 18.74 -2.24
N ALA A 163 -1.63 19.86 -2.16
CA ALA A 163 -3.01 19.96 -2.62
C ALA A 163 -3.16 19.67 -4.14
N GLY A 164 -2.18 20.06 -4.95
CA GLY A 164 -2.19 19.80 -6.40
C GLY A 164 -2.15 18.31 -6.71
N LYS A 165 -1.23 17.56 -6.08
CA LYS A 165 -1.12 16.11 -6.23
C LYS A 165 -2.38 15.39 -5.76
N THR A 166 -2.93 15.83 -4.62
CA THR A 166 -4.19 15.29 -4.10
C THR A 166 -5.36 15.57 -5.04
N ALA A 167 -5.46 16.79 -5.59
CA ALA A 167 -6.50 17.13 -6.54
C ALA A 167 -6.42 16.29 -7.82
N LEU A 168 -5.21 16.07 -8.33
CA LEU A 168 -4.96 15.20 -9.49
C LEU A 168 -5.36 13.74 -9.19
N ALA A 169 -5.04 13.24 -7.99
CA ALA A 169 -5.46 11.91 -7.57
C ALA A 169 -6.99 11.79 -7.48
N VAL A 170 -7.66 12.80 -6.94
CA VAL A 170 -9.14 12.83 -6.88
C VAL A 170 -9.75 12.91 -8.28
N ASP A 171 -9.15 13.66 -9.20
CA ASP A 171 -9.61 13.68 -10.59
C ASP A 171 -9.48 12.30 -11.25
N ALA A 172 -8.33 11.66 -11.13
CA ALA A 172 -8.07 10.36 -11.75
C ALA A 172 -8.90 9.22 -11.14
N PHE A 173 -8.98 9.16 -9.82
CA PHE A 173 -9.49 8.02 -9.05
C PHE A 173 -10.80 8.31 -8.30
N GLY A 174 -11.35 9.50 -8.44
CA GLY A 174 -12.56 9.91 -7.72
C GLY A 174 -12.31 10.14 -6.23
N LYS A 175 -13.37 9.98 -5.43
CA LYS A 175 -13.34 10.30 -3.98
C LYS A 175 -12.27 9.52 -3.21
N SER A 176 -11.98 8.29 -3.62
CA SER A 176 -10.93 7.46 -3.02
C SER A 176 -9.52 7.88 -3.43
N GLY A 177 -9.37 8.77 -4.42
CA GLY A 177 -8.08 9.18 -4.98
C GLY A 177 -7.11 9.74 -3.95
N ALA A 178 -7.59 10.57 -3.02
CA ALA A 178 -6.74 11.10 -1.96
C ALA A 178 -6.09 10.00 -1.10
N LYS A 179 -6.79 8.88 -0.89
CA LYS A 179 -6.27 7.71 -0.15
C LYS A 179 -5.24 6.93 -0.97
N MET A 180 -5.25 7.06 -2.29
CA MET A 180 -4.30 6.38 -3.18
C MET A 180 -2.92 7.04 -3.22
N VAL A 181 -2.81 8.31 -2.81
CA VAL A 181 -1.55 9.07 -2.89
C VAL A 181 -0.36 8.36 -2.23
N PRO A 182 -0.46 7.76 -1.02
CA PRO A 182 0.67 7.04 -0.42
C PRO A 182 1.18 5.88 -1.26
N ILE A 183 0.28 5.15 -1.94
CA ILE A 183 0.65 4.04 -2.83
C ILE A 183 1.33 4.60 -4.09
N LEU A 184 0.75 5.65 -4.68
CA LEU A 184 1.26 6.29 -5.89
C LEU A 184 2.64 6.93 -5.66
N ASN A 185 2.94 7.40 -4.45
CA ASN A 185 4.24 7.96 -4.09
C ASN A 185 5.39 6.95 -4.19
N GLY A 186 5.10 5.66 -4.07
CA GLY A 186 6.08 4.60 -4.27
C GLY A 186 6.53 4.42 -5.72
N GLY A 187 5.81 5.00 -6.68
CA GLY A 187 6.06 4.81 -8.10
C GLY A 187 5.84 3.38 -8.57
N ALA A 188 6.14 3.10 -9.83
CA ALA A 188 6.07 1.75 -10.39
C ALA A 188 7.03 0.77 -9.67
N ALA A 189 8.20 1.25 -9.25
CA ALA A 189 9.17 0.45 -8.51
C ALA A 189 8.63 0.04 -7.12
N GLY A 190 7.96 0.95 -6.40
CA GLY A 190 7.33 0.66 -5.12
C GLY A 190 6.18 -0.35 -5.25
N LEU A 191 5.35 -0.21 -6.28
CA LEU A 191 4.29 -1.19 -6.57
C LEU A 191 4.86 -2.58 -6.87
N LYS A 192 5.95 -2.64 -7.66
CA LYS A 192 6.64 -3.89 -7.97
C LYS A 192 7.20 -4.54 -6.70
N ALA A 193 7.88 -3.77 -5.84
CA ALA A 193 8.43 -4.27 -4.58
C ALA A 193 7.33 -4.81 -3.66
N MET A 194 6.20 -4.10 -3.52
CA MET A 194 5.05 -4.55 -2.73
C MET A 194 4.42 -5.82 -3.31
N ARG A 195 4.39 -5.98 -4.63
CA ARG A 195 3.94 -7.22 -5.30
C ARG A 195 4.86 -8.39 -5.00
N GLU A 196 6.18 -8.20 -5.11
CA GLU A 196 7.18 -9.22 -4.79
C GLU A 196 7.10 -9.62 -3.30
N GLU A 197 6.89 -8.65 -2.41
CA GLU A 197 6.67 -8.90 -0.98
C GLU A 197 5.37 -9.69 -0.76
N ALA A 198 4.26 -9.30 -1.38
CA ALA A 198 2.99 -10.02 -1.33
C ALA A 198 3.15 -11.48 -1.79
N ALA A 199 3.85 -11.72 -2.90
CA ALA A 199 4.14 -13.05 -3.41
C ALA A 199 4.96 -13.88 -2.43
N SER A 200 6.01 -13.28 -1.84
CA SER A 200 6.88 -13.95 -0.87
C SER A 200 6.15 -14.36 0.41
N LEU A 201 5.12 -13.61 0.78
CA LEU A 201 4.29 -13.85 1.96
C LEU A 201 3.07 -14.73 1.69
N GLY A 202 2.86 -15.20 0.45
CA GLY A 202 1.67 -15.97 0.04
C GLY A 202 0.39 -15.13 0.04
N GLY A 203 0.52 -13.81 -0.11
CA GLY A 203 -0.59 -12.86 -0.17
C GLY A 203 -1.18 -12.66 -1.57
N ILE A 204 -0.63 -13.33 -2.57
CA ILE A 204 -1.17 -13.36 -3.92
C ILE A 204 -1.99 -14.65 -4.08
N ILE A 205 -3.19 -14.50 -4.59
CA ILE A 205 -4.11 -15.60 -4.88
C ILE A 205 -4.05 -15.86 -6.38
N ASP A 206 -3.75 -17.12 -6.75
CA ASP A 206 -3.73 -17.61 -8.14
C ASP A 206 -5.14 -18.04 -8.59
#